data_cfbd9c6565288f89e6e0359a2fd127d2
#
_entry.id   cfbd9c6565288f89e6e0359a2fd127d2
#
_cell.length_a   1.000
_cell.length_b   1.000
_cell.length_c   1.000
_cell.angle_alpha   90.00
_cell.angle_beta   90.00
_cell.angle_gamma   90.00
#
_symmetry.space_group_name_H-M   'P 1'
#
loop_
_entity.id
_entity.type
_entity.pdbx_description
1 polymer ?
#
loop_
_entity_poly.entity_id
_entity_poly.type
_entity_poly.pdbx_seq_one_letter_code
_entity_poly.pdbx_strand_id
1 'polypeptide(L)'
;MNTLLILLTMFFTPPAKSVYDFSFKTIDGKEVKLSKFKGKKILIVNTASKCGYTPQYEDLEKLHKQYGKKVIVIGFPQANFNDQELATNAEIKKFCTGEYDVTFLLSEKSNVKGSGISPLFKYLTTASNSDFTGDINWNFEKFLINEKGELVHRFRSKTTPLSPEITKNL
;
A
#
# COMPACT_ATOMS: atom_id res chain seq x y z
N MET A 1 -27.26 48.78 -26.85
CA MET A 1 -26.14 48.35 -25.96
C MET A 1 -26.49 46.96 -25.43
N ASN A 2 -25.94 45.92 -26.03
CA ASN A 2 -26.17 44.52 -25.57
C ASN A 2 -25.06 44.14 -24.57
N THR A 3 -25.44 44.00 -23.32
CA THR A 3 -24.52 43.54 -22.26
C THR A 3 -24.44 42.02 -22.33
N LEU A 4 -23.33 41.48 -22.83
CA LEU A 4 -23.06 40.04 -22.88
C LEU A 4 -22.69 39.55 -21.47
N LEU A 5 -23.62 38.83 -20.82
CA LEU A 5 -23.38 38.24 -19.51
C LEU A 5 -22.56 36.96 -19.72
N ILE A 6 -21.25 36.98 -19.42
CA ILE A 6 -20.38 35.81 -19.45
C ILE A 6 -20.62 35.03 -18.15
N LEU A 7 -21.37 33.91 -18.24
CA LEU A 7 -21.47 32.94 -17.15
C LEU A 7 -20.15 32.20 -16.99
N LEU A 8 -19.39 32.56 -15.94
CA LEU A 8 -18.19 31.83 -15.53
C LEU A 8 -18.63 30.56 -14.81
N THR A 9 -18.69 29.44 -15.51
CA THR A 9 -18.93 28.12 -14.90
C THR A 9 -17.67 27.69 -14.15
N MET A 10 -17.67 27.81 -12.82
CA MET A 10 -16.65 27.20 -11.96
C MET A 10 -16.81 25.68 -12.05
N PHE A 11 -15.89 25.01 -12.73
CA PHE A 11 -15.76 23.56 -12.67
C PHE A 11 -15.28 23.17 -11.27
N PHE A 12 -16.19 22.73 -10.43
CA PHE A 12 -15.88 22.13 -9.14
C PHE A 12 -15.31 20.72 -9.42
N THR A 13 -14.00 20.60 -9.54
CA THR A 13 -13.36 19.29 -9.52
C THR A 13 -13.46 18.75 -8.10
N PRO A 14 -14.07 17.56 -7.87
CA PRO A 14 -14.07 16.97 -6.54
C PRO A 14 -12.62 16.82 -6.07
N PRO A 15 -12.34 17.02 -4.77
CA PRO A 15 -10.99 16.89 -4.23
C PRO A 15 -10.44 15.51 -4.57
N ALA A 16 -9.17 15.46 -4.97
CA ALA A 16 -8.49 14.21 -5.28
C ALA A 16 -8.62 13.27 -4.06
N LYS A 17 -9.12 12.06 -4.31
CA LYS A 17 -9.28 11.05 -3.28
C LYS A 17 -7.92 10.69 -2.71
N SER A 18 -7.80 10.68 -1.38
CA SER A 18 -6.56 10.38 -0.66
C SER A 18 -6.61 8.96 -0.10
N VAL A 19 -5.47 8.34 0.21
CA VAL A 19 -5.44 7.05 0.94
C VAL A 19 -6.11 7.16 2.31
N TYR A 20 -6.23 8.33 2.88
CA TYR A 20 -6.89 8.56 4.16
C TYR A 20 -8.40 8.32 4.16
N ASP A 21 -9.01 8.20 2.98
CA ASP A 21 -10.43 7.86 2.82
C ASP A 21 -10.68 6.35 2.98
N PHE A 22 -9.63 5.55 3.11
CA PHE A 22 -9.72 4.09 3.20
C PHE A 22 -9.44 3.59 4.62
N SER A 23 -10.00 2.41 4.90
CA SER A 23 -9.68 1.58 6.06
C SER A 23 -9.35 0.16 5.62
N PHE A 24 -8.72 -0.60 6.50
CA PHE A 24 -8.49 -2.02 6.35
C PHE A 24 -8.65 -2.73 7.69
N LYS A 25 -8.90 -4.03 7.68
CA LYS A 25 -8.83 -4.85 8.88
C LYS A 25 -7.42 -5.42 9.02
N THR A 26 -6.88 -5.34 10.23
CA THR A 26 -5.61 -6.00 10.55
C THR A 26 -5.77 -7.51 10.49
N ILE A 27 -4.67 -8.24 10.45
CA ILE A 27 -4.66 -9.71 10.47
C ILE A 27 -5.39 -10.29 11.70
N ASP A 28 -5.56 -9.50 12.75
CA ASP A 28 -6.32 -9.82 13.96
C ASP A 28 -7.78 -9.34 13.91
N GLY A 29 -8.27 -8.88 12.75
CA GLY A 29 -9.64 -8.45 12.53
C GLY A 29 -9.99 -7.04 13.06
N LYS A 30 -9.02 -6.26 13.56
CA LYS A 30 -9.26 -4.88 14.02
C LYS A 30 -9.31 -3.92 12.85
N GLU A 31 -10.35 -3.09 12.78
CA GLU A 31 -10.43 -2.04 11.76
C GLU A 31 -9.45 -0.90 12.06
N VAL A 32 -8.72 -0.48 11.03
CA VAL A 32 -7.77 0.63 11.07
C VAL A 32 -8.05 1.58 9.90
N LYS A 33 -8.34 2.84 10.21
CA LYS A 33 -8.44 3.91 9.21
C LYS A 33 -7.05 4.41 8.85
N LEU A 34 -6.73 4.52 7.56
CA LEU A 34 -5.42 5.05 7.13
C LEU A 34 -5.22 6.51 7.54
N SER A 35 -6.29 7.27 7.77
CA SER A 35 -6.25 8.62 8.33
C SER A 35 -5.59 8.71 9.71
N LYS A 36 -5.51 7.59 10.46
CA LYS A 36 -4.77 7.52 11.74
C LYS A 36 -3.27 7.84 11.57
N PHE A 37 -2.75 7.65 10.37
CA PHE A 37 -1.33 7.85 10.07
C PHE A 37 -1.01 9.17 9.39
N LYS A 38 -1.95 10.15 9.39
CA LYS A 38 -1.70 11.51 8.89
C LYS A 38 -0.42 12.09 9.49
N GLY A 39 0.37 12.75 8.63
CA GLY A 39 1.66 13.32 9.03
C GLY A 39 2.84 12.34 9.03
N LYS A 40 2.60 11.07 8.67
CA LYS A 40 3.65 10.08 8.42
C LYS A 40 3.56 9.52 7.01
N LYS A 41 4.68 9.13 6.44
CA LYS A 41 4.70 8.36 5.21
C LYS A 41 4.15 6.96 5.48
N ILE A 42 3.60 6.32 4.45
CA ILE A 42 3.10 4.93 4.53
C ILE A 42 3.71 4.15 3.38
N LEU A 43 4.30 2.99 3.67
CA LEU A 43 4.75 2.02 2.67
C LEU A 43 3.79 0.84 2.68
N ILE A 44 2.93 0.75 1.66
CA ILE A 44 2.00 -0.36 1.45
C ILE A 44 2.67 -1.39 0.55
N VAL A 45 2.61 -2.66 0.91
CA VAL A 45 3.22 -3.77 0.16
C VAL A 45 2.23 -4.92 0.05
N ASN A 46 1.99 -5.43 -1.17
CA ASN A 46 1.22 -6.67 -1.34
C ASN A 46 2.15 -7.87 -1.16
N THR A 47 1.89 -8.67 -0.16
CA THR A 47 2.79 -9.73 0.30
C THR A 47 2.27 -11.14 0.01
N ALA A 48 3.17 -12.13 0.07
CA ALA A 48 2.83 -13.55 -0.05
C ALA A 48 3.87 -14.41 0.68
N SER A 49 3.42 -15.55 1.26
CA SER A 49 4.26 -16.45 2.08
C SER A 49 5.05 -17.49 1.28
N LYS A 50 4.69 -17.72 -0.01
CA LYS A 50 5.26 -18.82 -0.85
C LYS A 50 5.83 -18.29 -2.17
N CYS A 51 6.44 -17.12 -2.16
CA CYS A 51 6.98 -16.44 -3.34
C CYS A 51 8.51 -16.37 -3.28
N GLY A 52 9.17 -16.33 -4.44
CA GLY A 52 10.62 -16.07 -4.47
C GLY A 52 11.03 -14.73 -3.85
N TYR A 53 10.11 -13.78 -3.73
CA TYR A 53 10.34 -12.50 -3.05
C TYR A 53 9.99 -12.49 -1.56
N THR A 54 9.48 -13.59 -0.98
CA THR A 54 9.13 -13.71 0.45
C THR A 54 10.26 -13.29 1.40
N PRO A 55 11.56 -13.53 1.10
CA PRO A 55 12.65 -13.04 1.94
C PRO A 55 12.69 -11.52 2.13
N GLN A 56 11.99 -10.73 1.30
CA GLN A 56 11.86 -9.28 1.51
C GLN A 56 11.11 -8.90 2.81
N TYR A 57 10.42 -9.83 3.48
CA TYR A 57 9.88 -9.59 4.82
C TYR A 57 10.97 -9.16 5.82
N GLU A 58 12.16 -9.76 5.72
CA GLU A 58 13.31 -9.40 6.56
C GLU A 58 13.73 -7.92 6.38
N ASP A 59 13.83 -7.48 5.12
CA ASP A 59 14.17 -6.09 4.81
C ASP A 59 13.03 -5.12 5.16
N LEU A 60 11.76 -5.53 5.03
CA LEU A 60 10.62 -4.73 5.47
C LEU A 60 10.63 -4.53 6.99
N GLU A 61 10.97 -5.57 7.74
CA GLU A 61 11.09 -5.49 9.21
C GLU A 61 12.27 -4.60 9.63
N LYS A 62 13.44 -4.74 8.96
CA LYS A 62 14.57 -3.84 9.17
C LYS A 62 14.20 -2.38 8.89
N LEU A 63 13.51 -2.13 7.75
CA LEU A 63 13.03 -0.79 7.40
C LEU A 63 12.06 -0.27 8.46
N HIS A 64 11.12 -1.10 8.91
CA HIS A 64 10.19 -0.74 9.97
C HIS A 64 10.91 -0.34 11.26
N LYS A 65 11.87 -1.12 11.71
CA LYS A 65 12.68 -0.83 12.92
C LYS A 65 13.52 0.44 12.77
N GLN A 66 14.14 0.62 11.61
CA GLN A 66 15.05 1.73 11.35
C GLN A 66 14.33 3.06 11.10
N TYR A 67 13.23 3.03 10.36
CA TYR A 67 12.52 4.24 9.90
C TYR A 67 11.11 4.41 10.50
N GLY A 68 10.68 3.56 11.45
CA GLY A 68 9.29 3.55 11.97
C GLY A 68 8.82 4.85 12.63
N LYS A 69 9.74 5.77 12.95
CA LYS A 69 9.37 7.13 13.38
C LYS A 69 8.84 7.97 12.23
N LYS A 70 9.27 7.72 10.98
CA LYS A 70 8.96 8.49 9.76
C LYS A 70 7.96 7.78 8.84
N VAL A 71 8.06 6.45 8.71
CA VAL A 71 7.25 5.65 7.79
C VAL A 71 6.54 4.51 8.52
N ILE A 72 5.28 4.32 8.18
CA ILE A 72 4.47 3.17 8.61
C ILE A 72 4.53 2.11 7.52
N VAL A 73 5.00 0.92 7.83
CA VAL A 73 4.97 -0.24 6.92
C VAL A 73 3.67 -1.01 7.15
N ILE A 74 2.97 -1.35 6.05
CA ILE A 74 1.75 -2.16 6.08
C ILE A 74 1.83 -3.24 5.00
N GLY A 75 1.87 -4.50 5.42
CA GLY A 75 1.79 -5.65 4.52
C GLY A 75 0.34 -6.07 4.28
N PHE A 76 0.02 -6.36 3.03
CA PHE A 76 -1.28 -6.86 2.60
C PHE A 76 -1.11 -8.25 1.99
N PRO A 77 -1.26 -9.33 2.79
CA PRO A 77 -1.21 -10.70 2.29
C PRO A 77 -2.28 -10.94 1.23
N GLN A 78 -1.92 -11.62 0.14
CA GLN A 78 -2.85 -11.89 -0.96
C GLN A 78 -2.43 -13.13 -1.78
N ALA A 79 -3.40 -13.78 -2.40
CA ALA A 79 -3.22 -15.01 -3.18
C ALA A 79 -3.47 -14.81 -4.69
N ASN A 80 -3.55 -13.58 -5.19
CA ASN A 80 -3.91 -13.29 -6.59
C ASN A 80 -2.85 -13.73 -7.61
N PHE A 81 -1.64 -14.10 -7.16
CA PHE A 81 -0.55 -14.57 -8.00
C PHE A 81 -0.18 -16.00 -7.65
N ASN A 82 -0.67 -16.95 -8.46
CA ASN A 82 -0.39 -18.39 -8.37
C ASN A 82 -0.69 -18.99 -6.98
N ASP A 83 -1.68 -18.47 -6.25
CA ASP A 83 -2.07 -18.93 -4.90
C ASP A 83 -0.89 -19.04 -3.92
N GLN A 84 0.07 -18.09 -4.03
CA GLN A 84 1.31 -18.09 -3.24
C GLN A 84 1.13 -17.56 -1.80
N GLU A 85 -0.09 -17.59 -1.26
CA GLU A 85 -0.34 -17.22 0.13
C GLU A 85 -0.97 -18.39 0.90
N LEU A 86 -0.75 -18.41 2.21
CA LEU A 86 -1.35 -19.37 3.12
C LEU A 86 -2.89 -19.19 3.21
N ALA A 87 -3.57 -20.24 3.64
CA ALA A 87 -5.03 -20.27 3.56
C ALA A 87 -5.70 -19.28 4.50
N THR A 88 -5.23 -19.18 5.73
CA THR A 88 -5.88 -18.41 6.80
C THR A 88 -5.02 -17.27 7.32
N ASN A 89 -5.66 -16.22 7.85
CA ASN A 89 -4.97 -15.10 8.52
C ASN A 89 -4.12 -15.58 9.71
N ALA A 90 -4.56 -16.59 10.45
CA ALA A 90 -3.82 -17.15 11.56
C ALA A 90 -2.51 -17.82 11.12
N GLU A 91 -2.54 -18.61 10.03
CA GLU A 91 -1.33 -19.23 9.46
C GLU A 91 -0.36 -18.16 8.92
N ILE A 92 -0.88 -17.14 8.21
CA ILE A 92 -0.07 -16.03 7.70
C ILE A 92 0.60 -15.29 8.85
N LYS A 93 -0.15 -14.95 9.90
CA LYS A 93 0.41 -14.28 11.08
C LYS A 93 1.51 -15.10 11.71
N LYS A 94 1.24 -16.40 11.97
CA LYS A 94 2.23 -17.33 12.55
C LYS A 94 3.50 -17.41 11.71
N PHE A 95 3.35 -17.51 10.38
CA PHE A 95 4.47 -17.54 9.45
C PHE A 95 5.29 -16.24 9.51
N CYS A 96 4.65 -15.08 9.36
CA CYS A 96 5.34 -13.78 9.34
C CYS A 96 6.07 -13.51 10.67
N THR A 97 5.45 -13.82 11.82
CA THR A 97 6.08 -13.60 13.13
C THR A 97 7.13 -14.66 13.46
N GLY A 98 6.93 -15.93 13.06
CA GLY A 98 7.83 -17.03 13.39
C GLY A 98 9.07 -17.11 12.51
N GLU A 99 8.93 -16.81 11.21
CA GLU A 99 10.04 -16.96 10.25
C GLU A 99 10.79 -15.64 9.98
N TYR A 100 10.13 -14.48 10.17
CA TYR A 100 10.67 -13.16 9.82
C TYR A 100 10.60 -12.12 10.93
N ASP A 101 10.17 -12.52 12.14
CA ASP A 101 10.01 -11.61 13.29
C ASP A 101 9.21 -10.33 12.98
N VAL A 102 8.23 -10.43 12.06
CA VAL A 102 7.44 -9.28 11.60
C VAL A 102 6.69 -8.64 12.77
N THR A 103 6.96 -7.35 12.98
CA THR A 103 6.29 -6.52 13.99
C THR A 103 5.50 -5.35 13.40
N PHE A 104 5.69 -5.06 12.10
CA PHE A 104 4.87 -4.07 11.40
C PHE A 104 3.44 -4.56 11.14
N LEU A 105 2.55 -3.64 10.75
CA LEU A 105 1.14 -3.95 10.54
C LEU A 105 0.94 -4.90 9.35
N LEU A 106 0.16 -5.96 9.58
CA LEU A 106 -0.37 -6.83 8.54
C LEU A 106 -1.90 -6.67 8.45
N SER A 107 -2.43 -6.57 7.25
CA SER A 107 -3.86 -6.67 7.02
C SER A 107 -4.33 -8.13 7.03
N GLU A 108 -5.66 -8.35 7.16
CA GLU A 108 -6.25 -9.62 6.73
C GLU A 108 -5.97 -9.84 5.24
N LYS A 109 -6.06 -11.11 4.79
CA LYS A 109 -5.86 -11.46 3.37
C LYS A 109 -6.81 -10.65 2.50
N SER A 110 -6.28 -10.00 1.46
CA SER A 110 -6.98 -9.02 0.64
C SER A 110 -6.80 -9.30 -0.85
N ASN A 111 -7.73 -8.86 -1.68
CA ASN A 111 -7.57 -8.93 -3.14
C ASN A 111 -6.95 -7.65 -3.68
N VAL A 112 -5.88 -7.82 -4.45
CA VAL A 112 -5.12 -6.70 -5.03
C VAL A 112 -5.27 -6.61 -6.56
N LYS A 113 -6.03 -7.55 -7.17
CA LYS A 113 -6.22 -7.65 -8.61
C LYS A 113 -7.58 -8.28 -8.96
N GLY A 114 -8.03 -8.07 -10.21
CA GLY A 114 -9.24 -8.67 -10.76
C GLY A 114 -10.53 -8.01 -10.31
N SER A 115 -11.67 -8.67 -10.56
CA SER A 115 -13.01 -8.12 -10.28
C SER A 115 -13.28 -7.89 -8.80
N GLY A 116 -12.60 -8.64 -7.92
CA GLY A 116 -12.69 -8.50 -6.46
C GLY A 116 -11.65 -7.58 -5.84
N ILE A 117 -10.94 -6.78 -6.62
CA ILE A 117 -9.90 -5.86 -6.12
C ILE A 117 -10.46 -4.96 -5.01
N SER A 118 -9.74 -4.86 -3.89
CA SER A 118 -10.18 -4.00 -2.79
C SER A 118 -10.17 -2.52 -3.17
N PRO A 119 -11.05 -1.69 -2.60
CA PRO A 119 -11.13 -0.27 -2.94
C PRO A 119 -9.81 0.48 -2.79
N LEU A 120 -9.00 0.16 -1.78
CA LEU A 120 -7.68 0.74 -1.58
C LEU A 120 -6.75 0.41 -2.76
N PHE A 121 -6.66 -0.85 -3.15
CA PHE A 121 -5.77 -1.25 -4.25
C PHE A 121 -6.28 -0.76 -5.61
N LYS A 122 -7.60 -0.68 -5.81
CA LYS A 122 -8.17 -0.03 -7.00
C LYS A 122 -7.73 1.44 -7.09
N TYR A 123 -7.73 2.17 -5.98
CA TYR A 123 -7.19 3.53 -5.92
C TYR A 123 -5.69 3.55 -6.21
N LEU A 124 -4.89 2.74 -5.52
CA LEU A 124 -3.42 2.73 -5.66
C LEU A 124 -2.95 2.36 -7.07
N THR A 125 -3.70 1.55 -7.82
CA THR A 125 -3.36 1.17 -9.19
C THR A 125 -3.70 2.24 -10.22
N THR A 126 -4.60 3.19 -9.89
CA THR A 126 -5.06 4.25 -10.79
C THR A 126 -4.59 5.64 -10.40
N ALA A 127 -4.17 5.86 -9.14
CA ALA A 127 -3.70 7.14 -8.67
C ALA A 127 -2.44 7.59 -9.41
N SER A 128 -2.41 8.86 -9.83
CA SER A 128 -1.23 9.49 -10.44
C SER A 128 -0.07 9.50 -9.45
N ASN A 129 1.12 9.17 -9.94
CA ASN A 129 2.37 9.19 -9.18
C ASN A 129 3.55 9.42 -10.12
N SER A 130 4.79 9.50 -9.59
CA SER A 130 5.97 9.81 -10.38
C SER A 130 6.47 8.66 -11.27
N ASP A 131 5.98 7.44 -11.09
CA ASP A 131 6.56 6.26 -11.74
C ASP A 131 5.61 5.66 -12.78
N PHE A 132 4.55 4.96 -12.38
CA PHE A 132 3.62 4.29 -13.29
C PHE A 132 2.26 3.98 -12.63
N THR A 133 1.24 3.83 -13.46
CA THR A 133 -0.11 3.35 -13.07
C THR A 133 -0.39 1.98 -13.69
N GLY A 134 -1.56 1.43 -13.42
CA GLY A 134 -2.02 0.14 -13.94
C GLY A 134 -1.91 -1.01 -12.93
N ASP A 135 -2.21 -2.22 -13.39
CA ASP A 135 -2.30 -3.40 -12.54
C ASP A 135 -1.01 -3.72 -11.79
N ILE A 136 -1.19 -4.37 -10.63
CA ILE A 136 -0.11 -5.04 -9.90
C ILE A 136 0.31 -6.26 -10.71
N ASN A 137 1.61 -6.38 -11.00
CA ASN A 137 2.12 -7.45 -11.84
C ASN A 137 2.51 -8.68 -11.05
N TRP A 138 2.95 -8.52 -9.79
CA TRP A 138 3.41 -9.62 -8.96
C TRP A 138 3.37 -9.29 -7.46
N ASN A 139 3.70 -10.26 -6.62
CA ASN A 139 3.88 -10.08 -5.18
C ASN A 139 5.01 -9.08 -4.87
N PHE A 140 4.93 -8.44 -3.74
CA PHE A 140 5.92 -7.48 -3.23
C PHE A 140 6.12 -6.22 -4.10
N GLU A 141 5.09 -5.71 -4.77
CA GLU A 141 5.08 -4.33 -5.21
C GLU A 141 4.87 -3.39 -4.01
N LYS A 142 5.50 -2.23 -4.05
CA LYS A 142 5.48 -1.25 -2.98
C LYS A 142 4.86 0.05 -3.47
N PHE A 143 4.07 0.67 -2.60
CA PHE A 143 3.40 1.95 -2.84
C PHE A 143 3.79 2.89 -1.70
N LEU A 144 4.52 3.95 -2.01
CA LEU A 144 4.94 4.96 -1.04
C LEU A 144 3.98 6.14 -1.06
N ILE A 145 3.38 6.38 0.08
CA ILE A 145 2.44 7.47 0.31
C ILE A 145 3.13 8.55 1.15
N ASN A 146 2.95 9.81 0.79
CA ASN A 146 3.48 10.94 1.55
C ASN A 146 2.62 11.28 2.78
N GLU A 147 3.06 12.27 3.56
CA GLU A 147 2.43 12.73 4.79
C GLU A 147 1.04 13.35 4.57
N LYS A 148 0.68 13.67 3.32
CA LYS A 148 -0.63 14.22 2.92
C LYS A 148 -1.61 13.13 2.47
N GLY A 149 -1.14 11.87 2.36
CA GLY A 149 -1.95 10.74 1.89
C GLY A 149 -1.99 10.57 0.38
N GLU A 150 -1.05 11.16 -0.34
CA GLU A 150 -0.91 11.06 -1.79
C GLU A 150 0.07 9.94 -2.14
N LEU A 151 -0.24 9.12 -3.14
CA LEU A 151 0.70 8.16 -3.70
C LEU A 151 1.78 8.92 -4.47
N VAL A 152 3.03 8.83 -4.02
CA VAL A 152 4.16 9.54 -4.65
C VAL A 152 5.07 8.63 -5.45
N HIS A 153 5.27 7.39 -5.00
CA HIS A 153 6.11 6.42 -5.70
C HIS A 153 5.50 5.02 -5.69
N ARG A 154 5.79 4.27 -6.74
CA ARG A 154 5.43 2.88 -6.89
C ARG A 154 6.63 2.07 -7.38
N PHE A 155 6.93 0.97 -6.70
CA PHE A 155 8.11 0.15 -7.00
C PHE A 155 7.70 -1.28 -7.33
N ARG A 156 8.27 -1.85 -8.38
CA ARG A 156 8.07 -3.26 -8.74
C ARG A 156 8.72 -4.20 -7.72
N SER A 157 8.36 -5.47 -7.79
CA SER A 157 8.79 -6.53 -6.85
C SER A 157 10.29 -6.60 -6.64
N LYS A 158 11.09 -6.42 -7.72
CA LYS A 158 12.56 -6.52 -7.69
C LYS A 158 13.26 -5.43 -6.87
N THR A 159 12.64 -4.27 -6.69
CA THR A 159 13.18 -3.19 -5.86
C THR A 159 13.06 -3.60 -4.40
N THR A 160 14.18 -3.87 -3.74
CA THR A 160 14.19 -4.30 -2.34
C THR A 160 13.83 -3.17 -1.37
N PRO A 161 13.23 -3.47 -0.21
CA PRO A 161 12.76 -2.43 0.71
C PRO A 161 13.83 -1.46 1.21
N LEU A 162 15.08 -1.93 1.36
CA LEU A 162 16.21 -1.11 1.82
C LEU A 162 17.02 -0.50 0.68
N SER A 163 16.58 -0.63 -0.58
CA SER A 163 17.29 -0.03 -1.70
C SER A 163 17.29 1.50 -1.63
N PRO A 164 18.31 2.16 -2.18
CA PRO A 164 18.35 3.63 -2.25
C PRO A 164 17.16 4.25 -2.93
N GLU A 165 16.52 3.56 -3.89
CA GLU A 165 15.32 4.03 -4.58
C GLU A 165 14.16 4.27 -3.62
N ILE A 166 14.05 3.46 -2.56
CA ILE A 166 13.02 3.63 -1.52
C ILE A 166 13.54 4.53 -0.41
N THR A 167 14.72 4.23 0.16
CA THR A 167 15.19 4.86 1.40
C THR A 167 15.48 6.35 1.27
N LYS A 168 15.88 6.84 0.10
CA LYS A 168 16.07 8.28 -0.15
C LYS A 168 14.76 9.09 -0.08
N ASN A 169 13.62 8.43 -0.19
CA ASN A 169 12.29 9.05 -0.18
C ASN A 169 11.57 8.92 1.20
N LEU A 170 12.23 8.38 2.24
CA LEU A 170 11.66 8.18 3.58
C LEU A 170 11.88 9.37 4.53
#